data_e15b9b8324c30a6ce486e92b40fd0352
#
_entry.id   e15b9b8324c30a6ce486e92b40fd0352
#
_cell.length_a   1.000
_cell.length_b   1.000
_cell.length_c   1.000
_cell.angle_alpha   90.00
_cell.angle_beta   90.00
_cell.angle_gamma   90.00
#
_symmetry.space_group_name_H-M   'P 1'
#
loop_
_entity.id
_entity.type
_entity.pdbx_description
1 polymer ?
#
loop_
_entity_poly.entity_id
_entity_poly.type
_entity_poly.pdbx_seq_one_letter_code
_entity_poly.pdbx_strand_id
1 'polypeptide(L)'
;MALPADIEVNVHGALQSLEMGLLPITELDGSIGTQYRNPKDAELRVDFLTSRTRSKNPVVVPALNLALEPLKFMEFSLEGTTQGCVFGRTGACTVNLPAPERYAVHKLLVYGERPVAQRTKSTKDLLQVAALASYFSQSGQTEIFNAAWRDLASRGRGWRNRARQGLAALVKIAPELELDSLWRE
;
A
#
# COMPACT_ATOMS: atom_id res chain seq x y z
N MET A 1 9.07 -11.23 4.99
CA MET A 1 9.57 -11.29 6.38
C MET A 1 8.86 -12.46 7.03
N ALA A 2 9.59 -13.46 7.50
CA ALA A 2 9.01 -14.56 8.28
C ALA A 2 8.93 -14.12 9.74
N LEU A 3 7.81 -14.40 10.41
CA LEU A 3 7.74 -14.25 11.86
C LEU A 3 8.67 -15.28 12.53
N PRO A 4 9.38 -14.92 13.60
CA PRO A 4 10.07 -15.90 14.41
C PRO A 4 9.10 -16.99 14.87
N ALA A 5 9.56 -18.25 14.91
CA ALA A 5 8.71 -19.43 15.13
C ALA A 5 8.04 -19.49 16.52
N ASP A 6 8.46 -18.65 17.44
CA ASP A 6 8.09 -18.61 18.86
C ASP A 6 7.27 -17.35 19.23
N ILE A 7 6.86 -16.53 18.27
CA ILE A 7 5.98 -15.40 18.53
C ILE A 7 4.53 -15.79 18.28
N GLU A 8 3.76 -15.88 19.35
CA GLU A 8 2.30 -15.91 19.32
C GLU A 8 1.76 -14.55 19.79
N VAL A 9 1.05 -13.85 18.93
CA VAL A 9 0.41 -12.57 19.25
C VAL A 9 -1.07 -12.67 18.95
N ASN A 10 -1.90 -12.49 19.95
CA ASN A 10 -3.34 -12.36 19.74
C ASN A 10 -3.68 -10.95 19.30
N VAL A 11 -3.61 -10.69 17.98
CA VAL A 11 -3.90 -9.38 17.40
C VAL A 11 -5.35 -8.96 17.66
N HIS A 12 -6.29 -9.91 17.65
CA HIS A 12 -7.69 -9.64 17.99
C HIS A 12 -7.81 -9.09 19.42
N GLY A 13 -7.22 -9.77 20.40
CA GLY A 13 -7.21 -9.32 21.80
C GLY A 13 -6.50 -7.97 21.97
N ALA A 14 -5.41 -7.75 21.25
CA ALA A 14 -4.71 -6.46 21.26
C ALA A 14 -5.59 -5.32 20.73
N LEU A 15 -6.32 -5.53 19.63
CA LEU A 15 -7.24 -4.51 19.11
C LEU A 15 -8.41 -4.23 20.04
N GLN A 16 -8.94 -5.25 20.71
CA GLN A 16 -10.00 -5.08 21.71
C GLN A 16 -9.53 -4.28 22.93
N SER A 17 -8.30 -4.51 23.40
CA SER A 17 -7.73 -3.77 24.54
C SER A 17 -7.51 -2.28 24.29
N LEU A 18 -7.51 -1.85 23.04
CA LEU A 18 -7.45 -0.42 22.68
C LEU A 18 -8.76 0.34 22.94
N GLU A 19 -9.86 -0.37 23.25
CA GLU A 19 -11.20 0.22 23.48
C GLU A 19 -11.70 1.14 22.38
N MET A 20 -11.16 0.99 21.17
CA MET A 20 -11.53 1.80 19.99
C MET A 20 -12.85 1.35 19.34
N GLY A 21 -13.52 0.34 19.89
CA GLY A 21 -14.77 -0.21 19.36
C GLY A 21 -14.60 -0.92 18.02
N LEU A 22 -13.40 -1.40 17.71
CA LEU A 22 -13.12 -2.16 16.50
C LEU A 22 -13.67 -3.59 16.62
N LEU A 23 -14.55 -3.96 15.71
CA LEU A 23 -15.11 -5.31 15.61
C LEU A 23 -14.59 -6.01 14.35
N PRO A 24 -14.27 -7.31 14.42
CA PRO A 24 -13.89 -8.08 13.25
C PRO A 24 -15.07 -8.16 12.29
N ILE A 25 -14.79 -8.00 11.01
CA ILE A 25 -15.74 -8.34 9.95
C ILE A 25 -15.50 -9.80 9.62
N THR A 26 -16.47 -10.64 9.94
CA THR A 26 -16.45 -12.05 9.58
C THR A 26 -17.03 -12.24 8.19
N GLU A 27 -16.50 -13.19 7.43
CA GLU A 27 -17.10 -13.62 6.18
C GLU A 27 -18.44 -14.33 6.44
N LEU A 28 -19.26 -14.47 5.40
CA LEU A 28 -20.59 -15.11 5.49
C LEU A 28 -20.53 -16.58 5.96
N ASP A 29 -19.39 -17.22 5.78
CA ASP A 29 -19.13 -18.60 6.23
C ASP A 29 -18.64 -18.68 7.70
N GLY A 30 -18.56 -17.54 8.39
CA GLY A 30 -18.09 -17.46 9.77
C GLY A 30 -16.57 -17.49 9.93
N SER A 31 -15.79 -17.49 8.84
CA SER A 31 -14.34 -17.43 8.93
C SER A 31 -13.84 -16.07 9.44
N ILE A 32 -12.63 -16.06 10.01
CA ILE A 32 -11.98 -14.84 10.50
C ILE A 32 -11.75 -13.90 9.34
N GLY A 33 -12.35 -12.71 9.41
CA GLY A 33 -12.18 -11.67 8.38
C GLY A 33 -10.80 -11.03 8.43
N THR A 34 -10.48 -10.36 7.35
CA THR A 34 -9.21 -9.65 7.15
C THR A 34 -9.28 -8.20 7.61
N GLN A 35 -10.41 -7.76 8.15
CA GLN A 35 -10.70 -6.37 8.49
C GLN A 35 -11.35 -6.24 9.87
N TYR A 36 -11.05 -5.11 10.49
CA TYR A 36 -11.75 -4.63 11.69
C TYR A 36 -12.32 -3.25 11.41
N ARG A 37 -13.55 -3.01 11.87
CA ARG A 37 -14.23 -1.73 11.64
C ARG A 37 -14.95 -1.29 12.92
N ASN A 38 -14.97 0.04 13.14
CA ASN A 38 -15.81 0.61 14.17
C ASN A 38 -17.23 0.83 13.58
N PRO A 39 -18.31 0.25 14.16
CA PRO A 39 -19.67 0.43 13.67
C PRO A 39 -20.18 1.88 13.77
N LYS A 40 -19.61 2.68 14.70
CA LYS A 40 -20.00 4.07 14.93
C LYS A 40 -19.20 5.06 14.08
N ASP A 41 -18.07 4.62 13.51
CA ASP A 41 -17.20 5.41 12.66
C ASP A 41 -16.71 4.53 11.49
N ALA A 42 -17.37 4.66 10.35
CA ALA A 42 -17.09 3.85 9.18
C ALA A 42 -15.69 4.12 8.55
N GLU A 43 -15.06 5.25 8.88
CA GLU A 43 -13.72 5.58 8.41
C GLU A 43 -12.64 4.94 9.29
N LEU A 44 -12.95 4.65 10.55
CA LEU A 44 -12.04 3.96 11.46
C LEU A 44 -12.06 2.45 11.19
N ARG A 45 -11.06 2.01 10.46
CA ARG A 45 -10.89 0.60 10.11
C ARG A 45 -9.42 0.21 10.07
N VAL A 46 -9.17 -1.08 10.30
CA VAL A 46 -7.86 -1.72 10.17
C VAL A 46 -7.99 -2.86 9.18
N ASP A 47 -7.20 -2.81 8.12
CA ASP A 47 -7.15 -3.85 7.10
C ASP A 47 -5.82 -4.61 7.23
N PHE A 48 -5.87 -5.94 7.35
CA PHE A 48 -4.70 -6.80 7.40
C PHE A 48 -4.39 -7.34 6.01
N LEU A 49 -3.23 -6.99 5.48
CA LEU A 49 -2.89 -7.21 4.09
C LEU A 49 -1.62 -8.05 3.95
N THR A 50 -1.51 -8.80 2.87
CA THR A 50 -0.29 -9.51 2.48
C THR A 50 -0.07 -9.46 0.97
N SER A 51 1.12 -9.82 0.54
CA SER A 51 1.42 -9.97 -0.89
C SER A 51 0.70 -11.18 -1.45
N ARG A 52 0.06 -10.98 -2.60
CA ARG A 52 -0.62 -12.05 -3.30
C ARG A 52 0.36 -12.95 -4.04
N THR A 53 0.35 -14.22 -3.72
CA THR A 53 1.03 -15.27 -4.50
C THR A 53 0.13 -15.77 -5.63
N ARG A 54 -0.25 -17.05 -5.61
CA ARG A 54 -1.15 -17.65 -6.60
C ARG A 54 -2.63 -17.59 -6.20
N SER A 55 -2.90 -17.72 -4.90
CA SER A 55 -4.26 -17.70 -4.35
C SER A 55 -4.82 -16.29 -4.26
N LYS A 56 -6.13 -16.18 -4.37
CA LYS A 56 -6.90 -14.96 -4.07
C LYS A 56 -7.57 -15.03 -2.71
N ASN A 57 -7.51 -16.19 -2.07
CA ASN A 57 -8.18 -16.40 -0.78
C ASN A 57 -7.35 -15.78 0.34
N PRO A 58 -8.00 -15.30 1.41
CA PRO A 58 -7.32 -14.84 2.60
C PRO A 58 -6.32 -15.86 3.14
N VAL A 59 -5.22 -15.38 3.67
CA VAL A 59 -4.15 -16.20 4.26
C VAL A 59 -4.32 -16.18 5.77
N VAL A 60 -4.71 -17.30 6.34
CA VAL A 60 -4.81 -17.44 7.81
C VAL A 60 -3.41 -17.55 8.41
N VAL A 61 -3.13 -16.74 9.43
CA VAL A 61 -1.88 -16.76 10.21
C VAL A 61 -2.22 -17.09 11.67
N PRO A 62 -2.17 -18.38 12.03
CA PRO A 62 -2.57 -18.82 13.38
C PRO A 62 -1.77 -18.15 14.50
N ALA A 63 -0.48 -17.96 14.31
CA ALA A 63 0.41 -17.29 15.27
C ALA A 63 0.01 -15.85 15.61
N LEU A 64 -0.79 -15.20 14.75
CA LEU A 64 -1.31 -13.84 14.96
C LEU A 64 -2.80 -13.81 15.26
N ASN A 65 -3.46 -14.96 15.22
CA ASN A 65 -4.92 -15.10 15.33
C ASN A 65 -5.67 -14.15 14.40
N LEU A 66 -5.29 -14.13 13.13
CA LEU A 66 -5.91 -13.28 12.09
C LEU A 66 -5.78 -13.87 10.69
N ALA A 67 -6.54 -13.31 9.75
CA ALA A 67 -6.40 -13.54 8.33
C ALA A 67 -5.90 -12.29 7.60
N LEU A 68 -5.15 -12.48 6.52
CA LEU A 68 -4.56 -11.41 5.70
C LEU A 68 -5.18 -11.42 4.31
N GLU A 69 -5.63 -10.27 3.83
CA GLU A 69 -6.11 -10.11 2.45
C GLU A 69 -4.93 -10.05 1.47
N PRO A 70 -4.85 -10.95 0.48
CA PRO A 70 -3.76 -10.95 -0.48
C PRO A 70 -3.97 -9.91 -1.58
N LEU A 71 -3.14 -8.86 -1.60
CA LEU A 71 -3.16 -7.84 -2.62
C LEU A 71 -2.08 -8.04 -3.68
N LYS A 72 -2.45 -7.83 -4.95
CA LYS A 72 -1.50 -7.85 -6.05
C LYS A 72 -0.47 -6.73 -5.89
N PHE A 73 0.77 -7.04 -6.25
CA PHE A 73 1.88 -6.09 -6.30
C PHE A 73 2.30 -5.49 -4.96
N MET A 74 1.72 -5.96 -3.84
CA MET A 74 2.07 -5.47 -2.51
C MET A 74 3.55 -5.74 -2.19
N GLU A 75 4.13 -6.82 -2.71
CA GLU A 75 5.54 -7.15 -2.58
C GLU A 75 6.45 -6.01 -3.01
N PHE A 76 6.11 -5.32 -4.10
CA PHE A 76 6.90 -4.18 -4.58
C PHE A 76 6.99 -3.05 -3.54
N SER A 77 5.89 -2.72 -2.88
CA SER A 77 5.88 -1.71 -1.81
C SER A 77 6.63 -2.14 -0.57
N LEU A 78 6.60 -3.45 -0.24
CA LEU A 78 7.17 -3.97 1.00
C LEU A 78 8.66 -4.34 0.91
N GLU A 79 9.21 -4.51 -0.29
CA GLU A 79 10.63 -4.82 -0.49
C GLU A 79 11.58 -3.68 -0.12
N GLY A 80 11.11 -2.44 -0.17
CA GLY A 80 11.86 -1.28 0.29
C GLY A 80 11.05 -0.52 1.33
N THR A 81 11.51 -0.52 2.58
CA THR A 81 10.85 0.20 3.66
C THR A 81 11.77 1.24 4.28
N THR A 82 11.18 2.33 4.75
CA THR A 82 11.82 3.34 5.57
C THR A 82 11.12 3.44 6.91
N GLN A 83 11.82 3.89 7.93
CA GLN A 83 11.21 4.15 9.23
C GLN A 83 10.65 5.55 9.28
N GLY A 84 9.39 5.65 9.70
CA GLY A 84 8.72 6.89 10.04
C GLY A 84 8.37 6.92 11.51
N CYS A 85 8.13 8.12 12.04
CA CYS A 85 7.61 8.29 13.39
C CYS A 85 6.21 8.88 13.34
N VAL A 86 5.27 8.23 14.01
CA VAL A 86 3.90 8.72 14.18
C VAL A 86 3.77 9.30 15.57
N PHE A 87 3.32 10.56 15.64
CA PHE A 87 3.12 11.29 16.90
C PHE A 87 1.62 11.40 17.18
N GLY A 88 1.24 11.09 18.39
CA GLY A 88 -0.10 11.30 18.93
C GLY A 88 -0.05 12.16 20.20
N ARG A 89 -1.20 12.48 20.76
CA ARG A 89 -1.28 13.26 22.01
C ARG A 89 -0.70 12.53 23.21
N THR A 90 -0.66 11.20 23.17
CA THR A 90 -0.27 10.35 24.30
C THR A 90 1.08 9.66 24.09
N GLY A 91 1.75 9.89 22.95
CA GLY A 91 3.05 9.27 22.67
C GLY A 91 3.45 9.31 21.21
N ALA A 92 4.53 8.62 20.92
CA ALA A 92 5.04 8.42 19.57
C ALA A 92 5.43 6.95 19.37
N CYS A 93 5.32 6.47 18.15
CA CYS A 93 5.80 5.14 17.77
C CYS A 93 6.51 5.18 16.42
N THR A 94 7.50 4.30 16.28
CA THR A 94 8.16 4.07 15.00
C THR A 94 7.38 3.05 14.19
N VAL A 95 7.18 3.36 12.91
CA VAL A 95 6.49 2.48 11.96
C VAL A 95 7.36 2.27 10.73
N ASN A 96 7.29 1.08 10.15
CA ASN A 96 7.89 0.81 8.85
C ASN A 96 6.90 1.19 7.76
N LEU A 97 7.30 2.09 6.88
CA LEU A 97 6.53 2.57 5.73
C LEU A 97 7.19 2.11 4.43
N PRO A 98 6.45 1.88 3.36
CA PRO A 98 7.05 1.76 2.04
C PRO A 98 7.91 2.99 1.75
N ALA A 99 9.09 2.79 1.15
CA ALA A 99 9.92 3.89 0.71
C ALA A 99 9.12 4.80 -0.25
N PRO A 100 9.16 6.13 -0.11
CA PRO A 100 8.27 7.05 -0.82
C PRO A 100 8.30 6.89 -2.34
N GLU A 101 9.48 6.66 -2.93
CA GLU A 101 9.64 6.41 -4.36
C GLU A 101 8.96 5.11 -4.80
N ARG A 102 9.09 4.04 -4.01
CA ARG A 102 8.42 2.76 -4.29
C ARG A 102 6.90 2.89 -4.11
N TYR A 103 6.47 3.61 -3.10
CA TYR A 103 5.04 3.88 -2.88
C TYR A 103 4.43 4.62 -4.07
N ALA A 104 5.08 5.70 -4.57
CA ALA A 104 4.60 6.47 -5.70
C ALA A 104 4.47 5.60 -6.97
N VAL A 105 5.52 4.86 -7.31
CA VAL A 105 5.54 3.98 -8.49
C VAL A 105 4.51 2.84 -8.35
N HIS A 106 4.36 2.27 -7.15
CA HIS A 106 3.32 1.27 -6.86
C HIS A 106 1.89 1.82 -7.06
N LYS A 107 1.63 3.07 -6.68
CA LYS A 107 0.32 3.70 -6.91
C LYS A 107 -0.04 3.80 -8.39
N LEU A 108 0.92 4.10 -9.26
CA LEU A 108 0.70 4.08 -10.72
C LEU A 108 0.35 2.69 -11.22
N LEU A 109 1.06 1.67 -10.74
CA LEU A 109 0.81 0.28 -11.09
C LEU A 109 -0.60 -0.16 -10.67
N VAL A 110 -1.00 0.13 -9.43
CA VAL A 110 -2.33 -0.19 -8.89
C VAL A 110 -3.42 0.56 -9.64
N TYR A 111 -3.20 1.82 -10.03
CA TYR A 111 -4.12 2.57 -10.88
C TYR A 111 -4.38 1.85 -12.20
N GLY A 112 -3.33 1.38 -12.87
CA GLY A 112 -3.46 0.66 -14.13
C GLY A 112 -4.09 -0.73 -14.00
N GLU A 113 -4.01 -1.38 -12.84
CA GLU A 113 -4.69 -2.65 -12.55
C GLU A 113 -6.19 -2.48 -12.32
N ARG A 114 -6.64 -1.33 -11.79
CA ARG A 114 -8.05 -1.11 -11.48
C ARG A 114 -8.91 -1.07 -12.74
N PRO A 115 -10.09 -1.70 -12.73
CA PRO A 115 -11.09 -1.55 -13.79
C PRO A 115 -11.41 -0.07 -14.04
N VAL A 116 -11.64 0.31 -15.29
CA VAL A 116 -11.90 1.71 -15.71
C VAL A 116 -13.01 2.35 -14.86
N ALA A 117 -14.11 1.63 -14.59
CA ALA A 117 -15.23 2.10 -13.78
C ALA A 117 -14.85 2.47 -12.32
N GLN A 118 -13.72 1.95 -11.81
CA GLN A 118 -13.26 2.20 -10.43
C GLN A 118 -12.14 3.24 -10.36
N ARG A 119 -11.65 3.75 -11.49
CA ARG A 119 -10.52 4.70 -11.56
C ARG A 119 -10.87 6.09 -11.05
N THR A 120 -12.14 6.49 -11.08
CA THR A 120 -12.61 7.77 -10.55
C THR A 120 -12.26 7.96 -9.07
N LYS A 121 -12.31 6.88 -8.28
CA LYS A 121 -11.94 6.90 -6.86
C LYS A 121 -10.42 6.95 -6.61
N SER A 122 -9.62 6.89 -7.67
CA SER A 122 -8.15 6.82 -7.58
C SER A 122 -7.47 8.17 -7.81
N THR A 123 -8.21 9.26 -8.01
CA THR A 123 -7.64 10.60 -8.19
C THR A 123 -6.73 10.99 -7.02
N LYS A 124 -7.13 10.68 -5.78
CA LYS A 124 -6.28 10.91 -4.61
C LYS A 124 -4.93 10.18 -4.69
N ASP A 125 -4.93 8.95 -5.24
CA ASP A 125 -3.70 8.16 -5.38
C ASP A 125 -2.74 8.84 -6.37
N LEU A 126 -3.28 9.37 -7.48
CA LEU A 126 -2.47 10.11 -8.47
C LEU A 126 -1.97 11.45 -7.91
N LEU A 127 -2.77 12.18 -7.12
CA LEU A 127 -2.32 13.40 -6.45
C LEU A 127 -1.19 13.13 -5.44
N GLN A 128 -1.23 12.02 -4.73
CA GLN A 128 -0.13 11.59 -3.88
C GLN A 128 1.14 11.31 -4.70
N VAL A 129 1.00 10.66 -5.85
CA VAL A 129 2.13 10.45 -6.77
C VAL A 129 2.69 11.78 -7.25
N ALA A 130 1.82 12.73 -7.66
CA ALA A 130 2.24 14.06 -8.08
C ALA A 130 3.05 14.78 -7.02
N ALA A 131 2.59 14.78 -5.77
CA ALA A 131 3.28 15.41 -4.65
C ALA A 131 4.67 14.80 -4.41
N LEU A 132 4.76 13.45 -4.44
CA LEU A 132 6.04 12.77 -4.27
C LEU A 132 6.99 13.00 -5.45
N ALA A 133 6.49 12.96 -6.69
CA ALA A 133 7.28 13.26 -7.88
C ALA A 133 7.85 14.68 -7.84
N SER A 134 7.02 15.68 -7.46
CA SER A 134 7.48 17.05 -7.25
C SER A 134 8.57 17.14 -6.18
N TYR A 135 8.38 16.44 -5.06
CA TYR A 135 9.39 16.40 -3.99
C TYR A 135 10.73 15.86 -4.49
N PHE A 136 10.74 14.72 -5.18
CA PHE A 136 11.98 14.11 -5.70
C PHE A 136 12.65 14.99 -6.75
N SER A 137 11.88 15.68 -7.59
CA SER A 137 12.41 16.63 -8.57
C SER A 137 13.05 17.83 -7.88
N GLN A 138 12.34 18.47 -6.96
CA GLN A 138 12.80 19.68 -6.26
C GLN A 138 13.97 19.43 -5.31
N SER A 139 14.03 18.23 -4.72
CA SER A 139 15.13 17.84 -3.83
C SER A 139 16.37 17.30 -4.55
N GLY A 140 16.36 17.25 -5.89
CA GLY A 140 17.46 16.69 -6.68
C GLY A 140 17.63 15.17 -6.56
N GLN A 141 16.58 14.47 -6.10
CA GLN A 141 16.61 13.02 -5.85
C GLN A 141 15.92 12.21 -6.96
N THR A 142 15.90 12.73 -8.17
CA THR A 142 15.26 12.11 -9.35
C THR A 142 15.78 10.70 -9.64
N GLU A 143 17.06 10.44 -9.38
CA GLU A 143 17.66 9.13 -9.67
C GLU A 143 17.12 8.03 -8.75
N ILE A 144 16.82 8.32 -7.49
CA ILE A 144 16.19 7.37 -6.55
C ILE A 144 14.81 6.97 -7.08
N PHE A 145 14.05 7.94 -7.55
CA PHE A 145 12.74 7.71 -8.16
C PHE A 145 12.84 6.89 -9.45
N ASN A 146 13.79 7.23 -10.33
CA ASN A 146 14.05 6.51 -11.56
C ASN A 146 14.49 5.06 -11.31
N ALA A 147 15.27 4.81 -10.28
CA ALA A 147 15.67 3.45 -9.90
C ALA A 147 14.45 2.59 -9.52
N ALA A 148 13.50 3.14 -8.74
CA ALA A 148 12.25 2.45 -8.41
C ALA A 148 11.38 2.18 -9.65
N TRP A 149 11.32 3.12 -10.59
CA TRP A 149 10.62 2.95 -11.86
C TRP A 149 11.24 1.83 -12.71
N ARG A 150 12.57 1.83 -12.88
CA ARG A 150 13.29 0.78 -13.63
C ARG A 150 13.12 -0.60 -13.01
N ASP A 151 13.18 -0.70 -11.67
CA ASP A 151 12.90 -1.96 -10.97
C ASP A 151 11.50 -2.47 -11.32
N LEU A 152 10.47 -1.63 -11.17
CA LEU A 152 9.10 -2.01 -11.53
C LEU A 152 8.99 -2.43 -13.01
N ALA A 153 9.58 -1.66 -13.92
CA ALA A 153 9.50 -1.91 -15.35
C ALA A 153 10.21 -3.22 -15.76
N SER A 154 11.23 -3.64 -15.01
CA SER A 154 11.98 -4.88 -15.23
C SER A 154 11.19 -6.14 -14.85
N ARG A 155 10.16 -6.01 -13.99
CA ARG A 155 9.34 -7.14 -13.48
C ARG A 155 8.40 -7.75 -14.52
N GLY A 156 8.40 -7.21 -15.72
CA GLY A 156 7.71 -7.79 -16.87
C GLY A 156 6.74 -6.84 -17.56
N ARG A 157 6.34 -7.25 -18.78
CA ARG A 157 5.50 -6.44 -19.66
C ARG A 157 4.17 -6.03 -19.01
N GLY A 158 3.57 -6.93 -18.24
CA GLY A 158 2.29 -6.66 -17.56
C GLY A 158 2.39 -5.55 -16.51
N TRP A 159 3.49 -5.52 -15.76
CA TRP A 159 3.79 -4.48 -14.77
C TRP A 159 4.00 -3.14 -15.44
N ARG A 160 4.88 -3.11 -16.42
CA ARG A 160 5.20 -1.90 -17.21
C ARG A 160 3.97 -1.27 -17.85
N ASN A 161 3.12 -2.07 -18.51
CA ASN A 161 1.94 -1.55 -19.17
C ASN A 161 0.94 -0.91 -18.19
N ARG A 162 0.75 -1.50 -17.01
CA ARG A 162 -0.13 -0.93 -15.99
C ARG A 162 0.43 0.36 -15.41
N ALA A 163 1.72 0.38 -15.08
CA ALA A 163 2.35 1.58 -14.56
C ALA A 163 2.31 2.73 -15.58
N ARG A 164 2.52 2.45 -16.87
CA ARG A 164 2.37 3.44 -17.94
C ARG A 164 0.94 3.98 -18.08
N GLN A 165 -0.08 3.15 -17.86
CA GLN A 165 -1.47 3.63 -17.81
C GLN A 165 -1.69 4.60 -16.63
N GLY A 166 -1.12 4.30 -15.47
CA GLY A 166 -1.13 5.20 -14.32
C GLY A 166 -0.41 6.51 -14.61
N LEU A 167 0.77 6.43 -15.24
CA LEU A 167 1.55 7.60 -15.65
C LEU A 167 0.78 8.48 -16.64
N ALA A 168 0.18 7.88 -17.66
CA ALA A 168 -0.64 8.62 -18.63
C ALA A 168 -1.85 9.33 -18.00
N ALA A 169 -2.38 8.78 -16.91
CA ALA A 169 -3.43 9.44 -16.14
C ALA A 169 -2.88 10.56 -15.25
N LEU A 170 -1.69 10.37 -14.67
CA LEU A 170 -0.99 11.39 -13.87
C LEU A 170 -0.71 12.65 -14.69
N VAL A 171 -0.19 12.51 -15.92
CA VAL A 171 0.07 13.64 -16.83
C VAL A 171 -1.17 14.49 -17.05
N LYS A 172 -2.35 13.88 -17.08
CA LYS A 172 -3.61 14.62 -17.32
C LYS A 172 -4.05 15.45 -16.12
N ILE A 173 -3.72 15.03 -14.89
CA ILE A 173 -4.15 15.73 -13.67
C ILE A 173 -3.07 16.66 -13.10
N ALA A 174 -1.83 16.47 -13.49
CA ALA A 174 -0.67 17.26 -13.06
C ALA A 174 0.25 17.54 -14.26
N PRO A 175 -0.23 18.30 -15.26
CA PRO A 175 0.53 18.58 -16.50
C PRO A 175 1.76 19.43 -16.26
N GLU A 176 1.85 20.13 -15.11
CA GLU A 176 2.97 20.97 -14.71
C GLU A 176 4.20 20.17 -14.23
N LEU A 177 4.05 18.87 -14.01
CA LEU A 177 5.17 18.04 -13.63
C LEU A 177 6.12 17.83 -14.81
N GLU A 178 7.38 18.23 -14.65
CA GLU A 178 8.45 17.93 -15.59
C GLU A 178 8.80 16.44 -15.55
N LEU A 179 7.96 15.62 -16.18
CA LEU A 179 8.04 14.16 -16.11
C LEU A 179 9.22 13.58 -16.92
N ASP A 180 9.83 14.37 -17.82
CA ASP A 180 10.94 13.91 -18.66
C ASP A 180 12.23 13.63 -17.87
N SER A 181 12.38 14.23 -16.69
CA SER A 181 13.48 13.95 -15.76
C SER A 181 13.23 12.75 -14.86
N LEU A 182 11.97 12.41 -14.65
CA LEU A 182 11.45 11.26 -13.89
C LEU A 182 10.92 10.23 -14.90
N TRP A 183 10.97 8.96 -14.67
CA TRP A 183 10.44 7.89 -15.54
C TRP A 183 11.36 7.47 -16.70
N ARG A 184 12.64 7.65 -16.56
CA ARG A 184 13.62 7.19 -17.56
C ARG A 184 13.74 5.66 -17.50
N GLU A 185 13.56 5.03 -18.67
CA GLU A 185 13.77 3.58 -18.88
C GLU A 185 15.24 3.24 -19.08
#